data_a2aedb17a5f760c5939fae0830b197fe
#
_entry.id   a2aedb17a5f760c5939fae0830b197fe
#
_cell.length_a   1.000
_cell.length_b   1.000
_cell.length_c   1.000
_cell.angle_alpha   90.00
_cell.angle_beta   90.00
_cell.angle_gamma   90.00
#
_symmetry.space_group_name_H-M   'P 1'
#
loop_
_entity.id
_entity.type
_entity.pdbx_description
1 polymer ?
#
loop_
_entity_poly.entity_id
_entity_poly.type
_entity_poly.pdbx_seq_one_letter_code
_entity_poly.pdbx_strand_id
1 'polypeptide(L)'
;VNSMKKSLIALYKRFNIPGAPPESMGKGRDWNVDLIPKFLMANGQLVRMLLITQVTRYLDFKVIEGSFVYKKGSIYKVPSTETEALASSLMGLFEKRRFRKFLVFVANFDENDPKTMEGVDPSKTTMRDVFKKFDLGQDVIDFTGHSLALYRTDDYLDLPCLDTINRIKLYSESLARYGKSPYLYPLYGLGELPQGFARLSAIYGGTYMLNKPIEEIVMENGKVVGVKSEGEIARCKQLICDPSYLMDRTTKVGQVIRVICIMSHPIKNTSDANSCQIIIPQNQVNRKHDIYVCMISYAHNVAAQGKYVAIVSTTVETDNPEMEVKPAMELLEPVEQKFVSISDQYAPTDMGAESQIFMSRTYDATTHFETTCDDIKDIYKRMTGTEFDFAEMERKKNDIFGDVADQ
;
A
#
# COMPACT_ATOMS: atom_id res chain seq x y z
N VAL A 1 14.58 0.59 9.05
CA VAL A 1 14.32 2.03 8.99
C VAL A 1 15.24 2.71 7.98
N ASN A 2 16.57 2.48 8.02
CA ASN A 2 17.52 3.08 7.08
C ASN A 2 17.41 2.61 5.62
N SER A 3 16.67 1.56 5.33
CA SER A 3 16.49 1.07 3.97
C SER A 3 15.30 1.69 3.23
N MET A 4 14.35 2.29 3.94
CA MET A 4 13.10 2.77 3.35
C MET A 4 13.20 4.16 2.73
N LYS A 5 13.98 5.07 3.32
CA LYS A 5 14.08 6.49 2.92
C LYS A 5 15.51 6.81 2.47
N LYS A 6 15.68 7.37 1.29
CA LYS A 6 16.97 7.68 0.73
C LYS A 6 17.07 9.13 0.26
N SER A 7 18.20 9.77 0.56
CA SER A 7 18.56 11.01 -0.11
C SER A 7 18.93 10.75 -1.57
N LEU A 8 18.89 11.77 -2.41
CA LEU A 8 19.21 11.62 -3.83
C LEU A 8 20.64 11.08 -4.07
N ILE A 9 21.61 11.52 -3.28
CA ILE A 9 23.00 11.02 -3.33
C ILE A 9 23.05 9.53 -3.00
N ALA A 10 22.28 9.08 -2.01
CA ALA A 10 22.21 7.67 -1.66
C ALA A 10 21.56 6.82 -2.74
N LEU A 11 20.58 7.37 -3.49
CA LEU A 11 20.01 6.70 -4.67
C LEU A 11 21.04 6.53 -5.79
N TYR A 12 21.78 7.60 -6.14
CA TYR A 12 22.82 7.53 -7.16
C TYR A 12 23.86 6.45 -6.82
N LYS A 13 24.30 6.39 -5.57
CA LYS A 13 25.23 5.34 -5.10
C LYS A 13 24.61 3.94 -5.17
N ARG A 14 23.37 3.79 -4.71
CA ARG A 14 22.68 2.49 -4.68
C ARG A 14 22.48 1.90 -6.07
N PHE A 15 22.17 2.75 -7.04
CA PHE A 15 21.91 2.34 -8.42
C PHE A 15 23.13 2.48 -9.34
N ASN A 16 24.31 2.71 -8.78
CA ASN A 16 25.57 2.85 -9.50
C ASN A 16 25.51 3.89 -10.64
N ILE A 17 24.76 4.98 -10.43
CA ILE A 17 24.73 6.09 -11.38
C ILE A 17 26.03 6.88 -11.24
N PRO A 18 26.80 7.05 -12.33
CA PRO A 18 28.07 7.78 -12.27
C PRO A 18 27.87 9.27 -11.99
N GLY A 19 28.79 9.85 -11.20
CA GLY A 19 28.77 11.26 -10.86
C GLY A 19 27.87 11.63 -9.69
N ALA A 20 27.78 12.92 -9.42
CA ALA A 20 26.87 13.50 -8.44
C ALA A 20 25.55 13.92 -9.12
N PRO A 21 24.42 14.01 -8.36
CA PRO A 21 23.22 14.62 -8.89
C PRO A 21 23.48 16.03 -9.41
N PRO A 22 22.88 16.44 -10.55
CA PRO A 22 22.98 17.79 -11.07
C PRO A 22 22.53 18.85 -10.05
N GLU A 23 23.10 20.05 -10.08
CA GLU A 23 22.69 21.16 -9.21
C GLU A 23 21.19 21.53 -9.36
N SER A 24 20.64 21.33 -10.56
CA SER A 24 19.19 21.52 -10.83
C SER A 24 18.27 20.65 -9.98
N MET A 25 18.78 19.56 -9.42
CA MET A 25 18.06 18.68 -8.50
C MET A 25 17.95 19.22 -7.06
N GLY A 26 18.55 20.38 -6.76
CA GLY A 26 18.53 20.94 -5.40
C GLY A 26 19.50 20.26 -4.44
N LYS A 27 19.28 20.45 -3.15
CA LYS A 27 20.18 19.94 -2.09
C LYS A 27 19.76 18.54 -1.65
N GLY A 28 20.73 17.69 -1.33
CA GLY A 28 20.46 16.31 -0.89
C GLY A 28 19.53 16.19 0.32
N ARG A 29 19.51 17.20 1.21
CA ARG A 29 18.60 17.26 2.37
C ARG A 29 17.13 17.48 2.03
N ASP A 30 16.85 17.94 0.81
CA ASP A 30 15.48 18.22 0.36
C ASP A 30 14.79 16.92 -0.16
N TRP A 31 15.52 15.81 -0.17
CA TRP A 31 15.06 14.54 -0.71
C TRP A 31 14.90 13.47 0.36
N ASN A 32 13.72 12.87 0.37
CA ASN A 32 13.31 11.77 1.23
C ASN A 32 12.57 10.73 0.39
N VAL A 33 13.30 10.04 -0.50
CA VAL A 33 12.69 9.13 -1.47
C VAL A 33 12.49 7.75 -0.85
N ASP A 34 11.25 7.29 -0.81
CA ASP A 34 10.90 5.94 -0.41
C ASP A 34 11.12 4.97 -1.57
N LEU A 35 11.76 3.83 -1.28
CA LEU A 35 12.05 2.81 -2.30
C LEU A 35 10.80 1.97 -2.64
N ILE A 36 9.89 1.85 -1.69
CA ILE A 36 8.65 1.08 -1.80
C ILE A 36 7.53 1.93 -1.21
N PRO A 37 7.09 2.99 -1.94
CA PRO A 37 6.03 3.85 -1.43
C PRO A 37 4.69 3.11 -1.42
N LYS A 38 3.93 3.32 -0.36
CA LYS A 38 2.57 2.83 -0.20
C LYS A 38 1.70 3.89 0.46
N PHE A 39 0.51 4.11 -0.08
CA PHE A 39 -0.46 5.03 0.48
C PHE A 39 -1.28 4.37 1.58
N LEU A 40 -1.70 5.16 2.55
CA LEU A 40 -2.64 4.74 3.59
C LEU A 40 -4.05 5.07 3.13
N MET A 41 -4.98 4.13 3.20
CA MET A 41 -6.39 4.45 3.08
C MET A 41 -6.87 5.16 4.35
N ALA A 42 -7.59 6.28 4.19
CA ALA A 42 -7.95 7.15 5.30
C ALA A 42 -8.85 6.49 6.37
N ASN A 43 -9.59 5.44 6.01
CA ASN A 43 -10.34 4.58 6.94
C ASN A 43 -9.80 3.14 6.99
N GLY A 44 -8.60 2.91 6.47
CA GLY A 44 -7.98 1.59 6.33
C GLY A 44 -7.39 1.04 7.62
N GLN A 45 -6.92 -0.20 7.52
CA GLN A 45 -6.39 -0.95 8.66
C GLN A 45 -5.21 -0.25 9.34
N LEU A 46 -4.26 0.30 8.56
CA LEU A 46 -3.09 0.96 9.13
C LEU A 46 -3.48 2.22 9.91
N VAL A 47 -4.40 3.04 9.38
CA VAL A 47 -4.89 4.23 10.08
C VAL A 47 -5.56 3.84 11.40
N ARG A 48 -6.35 2.77 11.43
CA ARG A 48 -6.94 2.24 12.68
C ARG A 48 -5.86 1.79 13.67
N MET A 49 -4.83 1.08 13.22
CA MET A 49 -3.68 0.70 14.06
C MET A 49 -2.97 1.95 14.64
N LEU A 50 -2.72 2.97 13.82
CA LEU A 50 -2.10 4.23 14.27
C LEU A 50 -2.94 4.96 15.32
N LEU A 51 -4.26 4.96 15.18
CA LEU A 51 -5.19 5.58 16.13
C LEU A 51 -5.24 4.83 17.46
N ILE A 52 -5.32 3.49 17.41
CA ILE A 52 -5.34 2.65 18.62
C ILE A 52 -4.03 2.78 19.39
N THR A 53 -2.90 2.74 18.71
CA THR A 53 -1.57 2.88 19.32
C THR A 53 -1.21 4.31 19.69
N GLN A 54 -2.00 5.29 19.27
CA GLN A 54 -1.74 6.73 19.45
C GLN A 54 -0.42 7.22 18.81
N VAL A 55 0.14 6.48 17.88
CA VAL A 55 1.35 6.87 17.13
C VAL A 55 1.10 8.10 16.27
N THR A 56 -0.16 8.37 15.92
CA THR A 56 -0.58 9.60 15.23
C THR A 56 -0.09 10.88 15.88
N ARG A 57 0.20 10.89 17.19
CA ARG A 57 0.78 12.05 17.91
C ARG A 57 2.16 12.47 17.41
N TYR A 58 2.87 11.56 16.70
CA TYR A 58 4.24 11.76 16.24
C TYR A 58 4.33 11.93 14.73
N LEU A 59 3.19 11.97 14.03
CA LEU A 59 3.12 11.89 12.57
C LEU A 59 2.19 12.97 12.01
N ASP A 60 2.63 13.57 10.92
CA ASP A 60 1.82 14.47 10.12
C ASP A 60 1.53 13.83 8.76
N PHE A 61 0.27 13.93 8.32
CA PHE A 61 -0.18 13.36 7.06
C PHE A 61 -0.77 14.43 6.14
N LYS A 62 -0.64 14.21 4.85
CA LYS A 62 -1.30 15.02 3.83
C LYS A 62 -2.09 14.12 2.89
N VAL A 63 -3.29 14.57 2.52
CA VAL A 63 -4.16 13.86 1.58
C VAL A 63 -3.52 13.84 0.19
N ILE A 64 -3.59 12.70 -0.49
CA ILE A 64 -3.22 12.56 -1.89
C ILE A 64 -4.27 13.27 -2.74
N GLU A 65 -3.84 14.09 -3.71
CA GLU A 65 -4.73 15.01 -4.43
C GLU A 65 -5.65 14.34 -5.45
N GLY A 66 -5.28 13.15 -5.96
CA GLY A 66 -6.12 12.44 -6.90
C GLY A 66 -5.84 10.95 -7.02
N SER A 67 -6.86 10.22 -7.41
CA SER A 67 -6.78 8.83 -7.82
C SER A 67 -7.27 8.72 -9.26
N PHE A 68 -6.52 8.01 -10.10
CA PHE A 68 -6.77 7.91 -11.53
C PHE A 68 -6.76 6.45 -11.98
N VAL A 69 -7.51 6.16 -13.02
CA VAL A 69 -7.52 4.86 -13.69
C VAL A 69 -7.17 5.03 -15.16
N TYR A 70 -6.37 4.11 -15.68
CA TYR A 70 -6.00 4.06 -17.09
C TYR A 70 -7.06 3.29 -17.89
N LYS A 71 -7.47 3.86 -19.01
CA LYS A 71 -8.39 3.25 -19.96
C LYS A 71 -8.04 3.69 -21.39
N LYS A 72 -7.74 2.73 -22.26
CA LYS A 72 -7.53 2.95 -23.71
C LYS A 72 -6.54 4.08 -24.03
N GLY A 73 -5.39 4.11 -23.38
CA GLY A 73 -4.32 5.07 -23.65
C GLY A 73 -4.42 6.40 -22.90
N SER A 74 -5.46 6.60 -22.10
CA SER A 74 -5.68 7.83 -21.33
C SER A 74 -5.93 7.52 -19.85
N ILE A 75 -5.71 8.50 -18.99
CA ILE A 75 -6.07 8.40 -17.58
C ILE A 75 -7.32 9.22 -17.28
N TYR A 76 -8.13 8.72 -16.39
CA TYR A 76 -9.37 9.33 -15.93
C TYR A 76 -9.39 9.44 -14.44
N LYS A 77 -9.79 10.59 -13.91
CA LYS A 77 -9.95 10.76 -12.47
C LYS A 77 -11.04 9.85 -11.94
N VAL A 78 -10.75 9.15 -10.87
CA VAL A 78 -11.78 8.48 -10.07
C VAL A 78 -12.59 9.58 -9.37
N PRO A 79 -13.90 9.70 -9.67
CA PRO A 79 -14.69 10.79 -9.13
C PRO A 79 -14.72 10.80 -7.61
N SER A 80 -14.49 11.96 -7.02
CA SER A 80 -14.57 12.19 -5.56
C SER A 80 -15.86 12.88 -5.14
N THR A 81 -16.63 13.40 -6.10
CA THR A 81 -17.91 14.07 -5.87
C THR A 81 -18.94 13.64 -6.92
N GLU A 82 -20.23 13.86 -6.63
CA GLU A 82 -21.29 13.59 -7.63
C GLU A 82 -21.13 14.47 -8.89
N THR A 83 -20.69 15.71 -8.74
CA THR A 83 -20.44 16.62 -9.86
C THR A 83 -19.32 16.07 -10.75
N GLU A 84 -18.22 15.61 -10.17
CA GLU A 84 -17.13 14.96 -10.92
C GLU A 84 -17.61 13.68 -11.61
N ALA A 85 -18.45 12.87 -10.95
CA ALA A 85 -19.01 11.66 -11.53
C ALA A 85 -19.91 11.98 -12.76
N LEU A 86 -20.70 13.03 -12.70
CA LEU A 86 -21.52 13.49 -13.81
C LEU A 86 -20.68 14.02 -14.97
N ALA A 87 -19.62 14.77 -14.69
CA ALA A 87 -18.71 15.34 -15.69
C ALA A 87 -17.74 14.32 -16.29
N SER A 88 -17.48 13.19 -15.59
CA SER A 88 -16.50 12.19 -16.01
C SER A 88 -16.86 11.56 -17.36
N SER A 89 -15.86 11.40 -18.23
CA SER A 89 -15.97 10.63 -19.48
C SER A 89 -15.60 9.15 -19.34
N LEU A 90 -15.36 8.69 -18.11
CA LEU A 90 -15.03 7.29 -17.84
C LEU A 90 -16.15 6.32 -18.24
N MET A 91 -17.41 6.76 -18.08
CA MET A 91 -18.61 5.97 -18.34
C MET A 91 -19.64 6.78 -19.16
N GLY A 92 -20.43 6.10 -19.99
CA GLY A 92 -21.59 6.67 -20.65
C GLY A 92 -22.73 7.00 -19.68
N LEU A 93 -23.71 7.80 -20.13
CA LEU A 93 -24.80 8.29 -19.27
C LEU A 93 -25.62 7.17 -18.64
N PHE A 94 -25.94 6.13 -19.41
CA PHE A 94 -26.73 4.99 -18.90
C PHE A 94 -25.91 4.13 -17.93
N GLU A 95 -24.62 3.95 -18.17
CA GLU A 95 -23.73 3.25 -17.25
C GLU A 95 -23.58 4.00 -15.93
N LYS A 96 -23.47 5.32 -15.95
CA LYS A 96 -23.45 6.15 -14.73
C LYS A 96 -24.68 5.91 -13.86
N ARG A 97 -25.89 5.79 -14.47
CA ARG A 97 -27.13 5.52 -13.74
C ARG A 97 -27.11 4.13 -13.12
N ARG A 98 -26.66 3.10 -13.86
CA ARG A 98 -26.54 1.73 -13.35
C ARG A 98 -25.48 1.64 -12.24
N PHE A 99 -24.34 2.24 -12.46
CA PHE A 99 -23.27 2.28 -11.48
C PHE A 99 -23.67 3.01 -10.20
N ARG A 100 -24.41 4.11 -10.28
CA ARG A 100 -24.96 4.78 -9.11
C ARG A 100 -25.90 3.87 -8.31
N LYS A 101 -26.78 3.12 -8.98
CA LYS A 101 -27.66 2.14 -8.30
C LYS A 101 -26.83 1.08 -7.57
N PHE A 102 -25.80 0.58 -8.23
CA PHE A 102 -24.87 -0.38 -7.63
C PHE A 102 -24.16 0.21 -6.39
N LEU A 103 -23.65 1.43 -6.45
CA LEU A 103 -22.99 2.06 -5.30
C LEU A 103 -23.97 2.30 -4.13
N VAL A 104 -25.22 2.67 -4.41
CA VAL A 104 -26.27 2.81 -3.38
C VAL A 104 -26.56 1.45 -2.73
N PHE A 105 -26.66 0.39 -3.53
CA PHE A 105 -26.80 -0.97 -3.01
C PHE A 105 -25.63 -1.34 -2.11
N VAL A 106 -24.39 -1.13 -2.55
CA VAL A 106 -23.18 -1.40 -1.76
C VAL A 106 -23.18 -0.61 -0.45
N ALA A 107 -23.49 0.68 -0.50
CA ALA A 107 -23.50 1.54 0.69
C ALA A 107 -24.52 1.08 1.75
N ASN A 108 -25.69 0.60 1.31
CA ASN A 108 -26.76 0.16 2.20
C ASN A 108 -26.66 -1.32 2.62
N PHE A 109 -25.79 -2.10 1.98
CA PHE A 109 -25.69 -3.53 2.21
C PHE A 109 -25.25 -3.83 3.65
N ASP A 110 -26.04 -4.62 4.38
CA ASP A 110 -25.70 -5.13 5.72
C ASP A 110 -25.93 -6.65 5.72
N GLU A 111 -24.89 -7.40 5.98
CA GLU A 111 -24.95 -8.87 6.03
C GLU A 111 -25.84 -9.42 7.14
N ASN A 112 -26.19 -8.59 8.12
CA ASN A 112 -27.10 -8.92 9.23
C ASN A 112 -28.55 -8.50 8.98
N ASP A 113 -28.84 -7.70 7.94
CA ASP A 113 -30.18 -7.27 7.57
C ASP A 113 -30.57 -7.74 6.16
N PRO A 114 -31.33 -8.85 6.02
CA PRO A 114 -31.75 -9.37 4.74
C PRO A 114 -32.51 -8.38 3.83
N LYS A 115 -33.11 -7.33 4.40
CA LYS A 115 -33.83 -6.31 3.61
C LYS A 115 -32.88 -5.45 2.76
N THR A 116 -31.63 -5.32 3.18
CA THR A 116 -30.62 -4.53 2.48
C THR A 116 -29.94 -5.32 1.37
N MET A 117 -30.04 -6.64 1.39
CA MET A 117 -29.32 -7.54 0.48
C MET A 117 -29.98 -7.66 -0.91
N GLU A 118 -31.23 -7.26 -1.07
CA GLU A 118 -31.97 -7.32 -2.34
C GLU A 118 -31.90 -8.69 -3.04
N GLY A 119 -31.93 -9.78 -2.28
CA GLY A 119 -31.88 -11.15 -2.78
C GLY A 119 -30.45 -11.66 -3.09
N VAL A 120 -29.43 -10.94 -2.69
CA VAL A 120 -28.01 -11.36 -2.77
C VAL A 120 -27.65 -12.11 -1.49
N ASP A 121 -27.16 -13.35 -1.61
CA ASP A 121 -26.59 -14.11 -0.50
C ASP A 121 -25.11 -13.78 -0.38
N PRO A 122 -24.64 -13.11 0.72
CA PRO A 122 -23.25 -12.65 0.85
C PRO A 122 -22.21 -13.78 0.81
N SER A 123 -22.63 -15.00 1.17
CA SER A 123 -21.75 -16.17 1.25
C SER A 123 -21.72 -17.04 0.00
N LYS A 124 -22.68 -16.88 -0.90
CA LYS A 124 -22.87 -17.76 -2.07
C LYS A 124 -22.88 -17.00 -3.40
N THR A 125 -23.50 -15.81 -3.43
CA THR A 125 -23.59 -15.02 -4.66
C THR A 125 -22.21 -14.52 -5.05
N THR A 126 -21.78 -14.82 -6.27
CA THR A 126 -20.48 -14.35 -6.75
C THR A 126 -20.51 -12.85 -7.08
N MET A 127 -19.36 -12.21 -7.06
CA MET A 127 -19.29 -10.81 -7.46
C MET A 127 -19.67 -10.59 -8.92
N ARG A 128 -19.39 -11.56 -9.79
CA ARG A 128 -19.83 -11.59 -11.18
C ARG A 128 -21.36 -11.51 -11.30
N ASP A 129 -22.08 -12.28 -10.49
CA ASP A 129 -23.53 -12.27 -10.48
C ASP A 129 -24.10 -10.94 -9.97
N VAL A 130 -23.44 -10.33 -8.99
CA VAL A 130 -23.82 -8.99 -8.51
C VAL A 130 -23.63 -7.95 -9.61
N PHE A 131 -22.49 -7.93 -10.33
CA PHE A 131 -22.28 -7.02 -11.44
C PHE A 131 -23.30 -7.21 -12.57
N LYS A 132 -23.64 -8.47 -12.87
CA LYS A 132 -24.68 -8.82 -13.84
C LYS A 132 -26.06 -8.33 -13.41
N LYS A 133 -26.42 -8.46 -12.12
CA LYS A 133 -27.69 -7.94 -11.56
C LYS A 133 -27.88 -6.46 -11.84
N PHE A 134 -26.79 -5.68 -11.78
CA PHE A 134 -26.80 -4.22 -12.04
C PHE A 134 -26.50 -3.87 -13.50
N ASP A 135 -26.35 -4.84 -14.41
CA ASP A 135 -26.07 -4.66 -15.85
C ASP A 135 -24.86 -3.75 -16.08
N LEU A 136 -23.75 -4.02 -15.36
CA LEU A 136 -22.51 -3.27 -15.48
C LEU A 136 -21.65 -3.83 -16.62
N GLY A 137 -21.15 -2.93 -17.49
CA GLY A 137 -20.23 -3.28 -18.56
C GLY A 137 -18.81 -3.59 -18.08
N GLN A 138 -18.01 -4.28 -18.90
CA GLN A 138 -16.68 -4.75 -18.52
C GLN A 138 -15.75 -3.62 -18.05
N ASP A 139 -15.75 -2.48 -18.74
CA ASP A 139 -14.93 -1.33 -18.35
C ASP A 139 -15.26 -0.83 -16.93
N VAL A 140 -16.54 -0.90 -16.51
CA VAL A 140 -17.00 -0.51 -15.17
C VAL A 140 -16.65 -1.57 -14.15
N ILE A 141 -16.69 -2.84 -14.52
CA ILE A 141 -16.26 -3.97 -13.69
C ILE A 141 -14.78 -3.85 -13.39
N ASP A 142 -13.94 -3.65 -14.42
CA ASP A 142 -12.50 -3.48 -14.29
C ASP A 142 -12.17 -2.26 -13.38
N PHE A 143 -12.82 -1.13 -13.64
CA PHE A 143 -12.68 0.05 -12.81
C PHE A 143 -13.05 -0.24 -11.34
N THR A 144 -14.16 -0.90 -11.10
CA THR A 144 -14.65 -1.18 -9.73
C THR A 144 -13.73 -2.15 -9.00
N GLY A 145 -13.33 -3.23 -9.65
CA GLY A 145 -12.48 -4.25 -9.04
C GLY A 145 -11.07 -3.78 -8.75
N HIS A 146 -10.44 -3.08 -9.70
CA HIS A 146 -9.03 -2.71 -9.60
C HIS A 146 -8.81 -1.33 -8.95
N SER A 147 -9.72 -0.36 -9.18
CA SER A 147 -9.53 1.01 -8.66
C SER A 147 -10.29 1.32 -7.38
N LEU A 148 -11.38 0.65 -7.09
CA LEU A 148 -12.16 0.82 -5.85
C LEU A 148 -11.91 -0.32 -4.86
N ALA A 149 -12.09 -1.57 -5.27
CA ALA A 149 -11.88 -2.73 -4.40
C ALA A 149 -10.40 -3.15 -4.29
N LEU A 150 -9.52 -2.60 -5.14
CA LEU A 150 -8.07 -2.78 -5.11
C LEU A 150 -7.60 -4.23 -5.25
N TYR A 151 -8.32 -5.03 -6.03
CA TYR A 151 -7.86 -6.35 -6.42
C TYR A 151 -6.72 -6.27 -7.43
N ARG A 152 -5.85 -7.26 -7.41
CA ARG A 152 -4.68 -7.36 -8.29
C ARG A 152 -4.92 -8.24 -9.51
N THR A 153 -5.95 -9.10 -9.44
CA THR A 153 -6.37 -10.06 -10.47
C THR A 153 -7.89 -10.14 -10.49
N ASP A 154 -8.47 -10.79 -11.51
CA ASP A 154 -9.90 -10.95 -11.67
C ASP A 154 -10.50 -12.15 -10.90
N ASP A 155 -9.70 -12.88 -10.13
CA ASP A 155 -10.14 -14.07 -9.39
C ASP A 155 -11.32 -13.78 -8.45
N TYR A 156 -11.42 -12.57 -7.93
CA TYR A 156 -12.50 -12.13 -7.04
C TYR A 156 -13.88 -12.20 -7.68
N LEU A 157 -13.96 -12.17 -9.01
CA LEU A 157 -15.23 -12.20 -9.73
C LEU A 157 -16.04 -13.47 -9.45
N ASP A 158 -15.36 -14.58 -9.26
CA ASP A 158 -15.97 -15.90 -9.04
C ASP A 158 -15.98 -16.31 -7.55
N LEU A 159 -15.62 -15.39 -6.67
CA LEU A 159 -15.69 -15.55 -5.23
C LEU A 159 -16.97 -14.90 -4.64
N PRO A 160 -17.39 -15.30 -3.42
CA PRO A 160 -18.51 -14.66 -2.72
C PRO A 160 -18.34 -13.14 -2.60
N CYS A 161 -19.42 -12.40 -2.81
CA CYS A 161 -19.38 -10.94 -3.02
C CYS A 161 -19.08 -10.11 -1.76
N LEU A 162 -19.20 -10.66 -0.56
CA LEU A 162 -19.11 -9.90 0.68
C LEU A 162 -17.79 -9.13 0.84
N ASP A 163 -16.65 -9.80 0.58
CA ASP A 163 -15.33 -9.15 0.70
C ASP A 163 -15.20 -7.97 -0.27
N THR A 164 -15.67 -8.13 -1.51
CA THR A 164 -15.65 -7.06 -2.51
C THR A 164 -16.54 -5.88 -2.11
N ILE A 165 -17.74 -6.15 -1.62
CA ILE A 165 -18.65 -5.12 -1.10
C ILE A 165 -17.98 -4.34 0.03
N ASN A 166 -17.37 -5.02 0.98
CA ASN A 166 -16.66 -4.39 2.09
C ASN A 166 -15.46 -3.54 1.64
N ARG A 167 -14.72 -3.99 0.63
CA ARG A 167 -13.61 -3.22 0.03
C ARG A 167 -14.10 -1.93 -0.66
N ILE A 168 -15.21 -2.00 -1.39
CA ILE A 168 -15.81 -0.81 -2.03
C ILE A 168 -16.32 0.17 -0.96
N LYS A 169 -16.93 -0.33 0.12
CA LYS A 169 -17.32 0.50 1.28
C LYS A 169 -16.11 1.20 1.89
N LEU A 170 -15.04 0.46 2.13
CA LEU A 170 -13.79 1.01 2.68
C LEU A 170 -13.24 2.14 1.82
N TYR A 171 -13.25 1.98 0.49
CA TYR A 171 -12.86 3.05 -0.44
C TYR A 171 -13.75 4.29 -0.29
N SER A 172 -15.06 4.09 -0.30
CA SER A 172 -16.05 5.18 -0.20
C SER A 172 -15.97 5.92 1.14
N GLU A 173 -15.83 5.20 2.23
CA GLU A 173 -15.65 5.77 3.58
C GLU A 173 -14.33 6.52 3.72
N SER A 174 -13.25 5.99 3.15
CA SER A 174 -11.95 6.65 3.12
C SER A 174 -12.00 7.95 2.29
N LEU A 175 -12.67 7.93 1.15
CA LEU A 175 -12.87 9.10 0.30
C LEU A 175 -13.71 10.19 1.01
N ALA A 176 -14.76 9.79 1.72
CA ALA A 176 -15.66 10.69 2.43
C ALA A 176 -14.94 11.49 3.54
N ARG A 177 -13.85 10.97 4.10
CA ARG A 177 -13.11 11.64 5.18
C ARG A 177 -12.52 12.98 4.76
N TYR A 178 -11.98 13.09 3.55
CA TYR A 178 -11.22 14.27 3.11
C TYR A 178 -11.67 14.83 1.74
N GLY A 179 -12.50 14.11 1.01
CA GLY A 179 -13.19 14.59 -0.19
C GLY A 179 -12.34 14.78 -1.46
N LYS A 180 -11.04 14.43 -1.44
CA LYS A 180 -10.15 14.55 -2.62
C LYS A 180 -9.76 13.20 -3.20
N SER A 181 -9.29 12.32 -2.34
CA SER A 181 -8.99 10.93 -2.62
C SER A 181 -9.11 10.12 -1.33
N PRO A 182 -9.13 8.78 -1.40
CA PRO A 182 -9.18 7.95 -0.20
C PRO A 182 -7.82 7.80 0.49
N TYR A 183 -6.76 8.44 -0.03
CA TYR A 183 -5.38 8.16 0.35
C TYR A 183 -4.71 9.27 1.13
N LEU A 184 -3.87 8.84 2.07
CA LEU A 184 -2.97 9.68 2.86
C LEU A 184 -1.52 9.24 2.65
N TYR A 185 -0.61 10.18 2.84
CA TYR A 185 0.83 9.91 2.88
C TYR A 185 1.50 10.79 3.93
N PRO A 186 2.48 10.26 4.69
CA PRO A 186 3.14 11.05 5.72
C PRO A 186 4.04 12.13 5.09
N LEU A 187 4.06 13.30 5.70
CA LEU A 187 5.05 14.31 5.39
C LEU A 187 6.45 13.76 5.68
N TYR A 188 7.40 14.10 4.83
CA TYR A 188 8.77 13.59 4.86
C TYR A 188 8.92 12.08 4.55
N GLY A 189 7.85 11.41 4.07
CA GLY A 189 7.87 10.04 3.57
C GLY A 189 7.62 8.97 4.63
N LEU A 190 7.59 7.71 4.18
CA LEU A 190 7.21 6.55 5.01
C LEU A 190 8.19 6.25 6.15
N GLY A 191 9.41 6.76 6.09
CA GLY A 191 10.37 6.60 7.17
C GLY A 191 9.89 7.16 8.50
N GLU A 192 8.92 8.06 8.50
CA GLU A 192 8.33 8.62 9.72
C GLU A 192 7.49 7.57 10.50
N LEU A 193 6.85 6.63 9.81
CA LEU A 193 6.07 5.56 10.46
C LEU A 193 6.91 4.73 11.45
N PRO A 194 8.02 4.09 11.03
CA PRO A 194 8.84 3.32 11.97
C PRO A 194 9.49 4.20 13.03
N GLN A 195 9.76 5.49 12.77
CA GLN A 195 10.26 6.41 13.80
C GLN A 195 9.20 6.67 14.88
N GLY A 196 7.95 6.90 14.49
CA GLY A 196 6.83 7.05 15.41
C GLY A 196 6.62 5.82 16.30
N PHE A 197 6.63 4.63 15.70
CA PHE A 197 6.53 3.37 16.44
C PHE A 197 7.74 3.12 17.33
N ALA A 198 8.95 3.45 16.89
CA ALA A 198 10.15 3.35 17.70
C ALA A 198 10.06 4.24 18.96
N ARG A 199 9.56 5.47 18.79
CA ARG A 199 9.35 6.39 19.91
C ARG A 199 8.31 5.85 20.89
N LEU A 200 7.20 5.31 20.40
CA LEU A 200 6.19 4.68 21.25
C LEU A 200 6.76 3.48 21.99
N SER A 201 7.47 2.59 21.31
CA SER A 201 8.11 1.42 21.93
C SER A 201 9.08 1.83 23.03
N ALA A 202 9.87 2.89 22.83
CA ALA A 202 10.83 3.38 23.83
C ALA A 202 10.14 3.83 25.13
N ILE A 203 8.94 4.40 25.06
CA ILE A 203 8.15 4.81 26.24
C ILE A 203 7.82 3.59 27.13
N TYR A 204 7.65 2.43 26.51
CA TYR A 204 7.38 1.16 27.21
C TYR A 204 8.64 0.30 27.42
N GLY A 205 9.84 0.90 27.36
CA GLY A 205 11.11 0.24 27.66
C GLY A 205 11.72 -0.52 26.47
N GLY A 206 11.17 -0.38 25.27
CA GLY A 206 11.76 -0.96 24.07
C GLY A 206 13.06 -0.28 23.67
N THR A 207 14.05 -1.07 23.20
CA THR A 207 15.35 -0.57 22.76
C THR A 207 15.47 -0.73 21.25
N TYR A 208 15.83 0.36 20.55
CA TYR A 208 16.13 0.37 19.12
C TYR A 208 17.61 0.61 18.87
N MET A 209 18.22 -0.28 18.12
CA MET A 209 19.62 -0.19 17.73
C MET A 209 19.69 -0.08 16.19
N LEU A 210 20.00 1.11 15.68
CA LEU A 210 20.15 1.35 14.25
C LEU A 210 21.56 0.93 13.79
N ASN A 211 21.64 0.44 12.55
CA ASN A 211 22.89 -0.03 11.93
C ASN A 211 23.62 -1.14 12.73
N LYS A 212 22.89 -1.87 13.53
CA LYS A 212 23.44 -2.99 14.29
C LYS A 212 23.62 -4.19 13.35
N PRO A 213 24.82 -4.72 13.13
CA PRO A 213 25.02 -5.89 12.28
C PRO A 213 24.43 -7.12 12.96
N ILE A 214 23.80 -8.01 12.19
CA ILE A 214 23.31 -9.30 12.66
C ILE A 214 24.27 -10.36 12.12
N GLU A 215 24.98 -11.02 13.04
CA GLU A 215 25.97 -12.05 12.71
C GLU A 215 25.33 -13.43 12.63
N GLU A 216 24.43 -13.73 13.57
CA GLU A 216 23.82 -15.04 13.70
C GLU A 216 22.49 -14.97 14.43
N ILE A 217 21.54 -15.79 14.00
CA ILE A 217 20.34 -16.12 14.80
C ILE A 217 20.65 -17.40 15.57
N VAL A 218 20.74 -17.29 16.89
CA VAL A 218 21.15 -18.38 17.77
C VAL A 218 19.98 -19.30 18.07
N MET A 219 20.15 -20.58 17.75
CA MET A 219 19.14 -21.63 17.92
C MET A 219 19.60 -22.67 18.93
N GLU A 220 18.66 -23.11 19.77
CA GLU A 220 18.85 -24.27 20.67
C GLU A 220 17.64 -25.20 20.59
N ASN A 221 17.87 -26.47 20.33
CA ASN A 221 16.80 -27.47 20.19
C ASN A 221 15.69 -27.08 19.19
N GLY A 222 16.06 -26.45 18.09
CA GLY A 222 15.13 -26.00 17.04
C GLY A 222 14.36 -24.73 17.34
N LYS A 223 14.62 -24.06 18.47
CA LYS A 223 14.00 -22.78 18.85
C LYS A 223 15.02 -21.65 18.89
N VAL A 224 14.58 -20.43 18.53
CA VAL A 224 15.40 -19.23 18.71
C VAL A 224 15.61 -18.94 20.19
N VAL A 225 16.83 -18.60 20.56
CA VAL A 225 17.20 -18.19 21.92
C VAL A 225 17.86 -16.83 21.96
N GLY A 226 18.26 -16.29 20.83
CA GLY A 226 18.86 -14.97 20.76
C GLY A 226 19.36 -14.59 19.36
N VAL A 227 19.87 -13.36 19.28
CA VAL A 227 20.50 -12.79 18.09
C VAL A 227 21.91 -12.31 18.48
N LYS A 228 22.90 -12.78 17.74
CA LYS A 228 24.30 -12.38 17.95
C LYS A 228 24.65 -11.16 17.13
N SER A 229 25.27 -10.17 17.76
CA SER A 229 25.73 -8.94 17.14
C SER A 229 26.96 -8.41 17.87
N GLU A 230 28.03 -8.10 17.11
CA GLU A 230 29.30 -7.58 17.64
C GLU A 230 29.85 -8.42 18.81
N GLY A 231 29.73 -9.73 18.71
CA GLY A 231 30.20 -10.68 19.70
C GLY A 231 29.31 -10.87 20.92
N GLU A 232 28.22 -10.11 21.05
CA GLU A 232 27.24 -10.22 22.13
C GLU A 232 25.94 -10.89 21.66
N ILE A 233 25.25 -11.59 22.58
CA ILE A 233 23.99 -12.25 22.31
C ILE A 233 22.85 -11.53 23.04
N ALA A 234 21.95 -10.90 22.26
CA ALA A 234 20.68 -10.43 22.79
C ALA A 234 19.71 -11.62 22.87
N ARG A 235 19.38 -12.05 24.07
CA ARG A 235 18.48 -13.20 24.30
C ARG A 235 17.04 -12.83 24.00
N CYS A 236 16.30 -13.74 23.35
CA CYS A 236 14.88 -13.58 23.08
C CYS A 236 14.13 -14.91 23.15
N LYS A 237 12.83 -14.83 23.37
CA LYS A 237 11.89 -15.97 23.31
C LYS A 237 11.22 -16.10 21.96
N GLN A 238 11.06 -14.98 21.25
CA GLN A 238 10.43 -14.88 19.94
C GLN A 238 11.21 -13.87 19.10
N LEU A 239 11.29 -14.12 17.80
CA LEU A 239 11.95 -13.26 16.83
C LEU A 239 10.99 -12.95 15.68
N ILE A 240 10.88 -11.68 15.32
CA ILE A 240 10.24 -11.24 14.07
C ILE A 240 11.34 -10.73 13.15
N CYS A 241 11.35 -11.19 11.90
CA CYS A 241 12.30 -10.71 10.90
C CYS A 241 11.69 -10.72 9.49
N ASP A 242 12.33 -10.03 8.57
CA ASP A 242 12.01 -10.17 7.14
C ASP A 242 12.79 -11.37 6.54
N PRO A 243 12.43 -11.81 5.32
CA PRO A 243 13.02 -12.99 4.68
C PRO A 243 14.54 -12.90 4.47
N SER A 244 15.14 -11.72 4.39
CA SER A 244 16.56 -11.54 4.11
C SER A 244 17.50 -12.11 5.18
N TYR A 245 16.99 -12.34 6.39
CA TYR A 245 17.76 -12.90 7.50
C TYR A 245 17.81 -14.43 7.54
N LEU A 246 16.87 -15.11 6.86
CA LEU A 246 16.73 -16.57 6.86
C LEU A 246 16.23 -17.08 5.51
N MET A 247 17.03 -16.88 4.48
CA MET A 247 16.69 -17.24 3.10
C MET A 247 16.44 -18.74 2.91
N ASP A 248 17.09 -19.58 3.69
CA ASP A 248 16.93 -21.05 3.71
C ASP A 248 15.55 -21.50 4.20
N ARG A 249 14.80 -20.63 4.87
CA ARG A 249 13.42 -20.85 5.35
C ARG A 249 12.39 -20.09 4.55
N THR A 250 12.70 -19.75 3.31
CA THR A 250 11.82 -19.01 2.41
C THR A 250 11.70 -19.68 1.05
N THR A 251 10.61 -19.37 0.35
CA THR A 251 10.42 -19.76 -1.05
C THR A 251 10.25 -18.51 -1.89
N LYS A 252 10.92 -18.44 -3.03
CA LYS A 252 10.71 -17.40 -4.02
C LYS A 252 9.32 -17.58 -4.66
N VAL A 253 8.48 -16.54 -4.57
CA VAL A 253 7.09 -16.55 -5.07
C VAL A 253 6.87 -15.66 -6.28
N GLY A 254 7.86 -14.86 -6.67
CA GLY A 254 7.79 -13.99 -7.83
C GLY A 254 8.87 -12.94 -7.84
N GLN A 255 8.67 -11.94 -8.70
CA GLN A 255 9.52 -10.74 -8.79
C GLN A 255 8.64 -9.50 -8.97
N VAL A 256 9.15 -8.37 -8.49
CA VAL A 256 8.55 -7.04 -8.69
C VAL A 256 9.56 -6.13 -9.33
N ILE A 257 9.18 -5.44 -10.41
CA ILE A 257 9.91 -4.31 -10.93
C ILE A 257 9.39 -3.02 -10.29
N ARG A 258 10.30 -2.13 -9.90
CA ARG A 258 10.02 -0.77 -9.46
C ARG A 258 10.92 0.20 -10.19
N VAL A 259 10.33 1.23 -10.78
CA VAL A 259 11.06 2.30 -11.46
C VAL A 259 10.77 3.60 -10.73
N ILE A 260 11.78 4.18 -10.10
CA ILE A 260 11.70 5.51 -9.48
C ILE A 260 12.04 6.53 -10.55
N CYS A 261 11.13 7.46 -10.81
CA CYS A 261 11.26 8.50 -11.82
C CYS A 261 11.26 9.88 -11.17
N ILE A 262 12.25 10.70 -11.49
CA ILE A 262 12.31 12.10 -11.08
C ILE A 262 11.88 12.96 -12.26
N MET A 263 10.95 13.89 -12.01
CA MET A 263 10.37 14.79 -12.99
C MET A 263 10.36 16.22 -12.47
N SER A 264 10.29 17.19 -13.39
CA SER A 264 10.13 18.63 -13.10
C SER A 264 8.72 19.15 -13.45
N HIS A 265 7.78 18.25 -13.62
CA HIS A 265 6.40 18.57 -13.99
C HIS A 265 5.44 17.59 -13.32
N PRO A 266 4.18 17.98 -13.08
CA PRO A 266 3.14 17.02 -12.67
C PRO A 266 2.84 16.05 -13.82
N ILE A 267 2.22 14.92 -13.51
CA ILE A 267 1.76 13.99 -14.55
C ILE A 267 0.66 14.68 -15.39
N LYS A 268 0.74 14.56 -16.70
CA LYS A 268 -0.25 15.13 -17.62
C LYS A 268 -1.65 14.59 -17.35
N ASN A 269 -2.67 15.43 -17.57
CA ASN A 269 -4.08 15.09 -17.37
C ASN A 269 -4.48 14.75 -15.91
N THR A 270 -3.74 15.27 -14.95
CA THR A 270 -4.06 15.15 -13.52
C THR A 270 -4.53 16.46 -12.89
N SER A 271 -4.80 17.50 -13.69
CA SER A 271 -5.06 18.87 -13.22
C SER A 271 -3.92 19.41 -12.36
N ASP A 272 -2.70 19.20 -12.82
CA ASP A 272 -1.44 19.60 -12.14
C ASP A 272 -1.33 19.11 -10.69
N ALA A 273 -1.82 17.90 -10.43
CA ALA A 273 -1.78 17.31 -9.10
C ALA A 273 -0.34 17.21 -8.57
N ASN A 274 -0.14 17.61 -7.31
CA ASN A 274 1.13 17.47 -6.60
C ASN A 274 1.34 16.04 -6.04
N SER A 275 0.29 15.25 -6.02
CA SER A 275 0.33 13.84 -5.63
C SER A 275 -0.85 13.10 -6.24
N CYS A 276 -0.62 11.88 -6.69
CA CYS A 276 -1.69 11.03 -7.22
C CYS A 276 -1.30 9.55 -7.21
N GLN A 277 -2.32 8.71 -7.33
CA GLN A 277 -2.19 7.30 -7.68
C GLN A 277 -2.81 7.06 -9.05
N ILE A 278 -2.13 6.27 -9.88
CA ILE A 278 -2.69 5.77 -11.14
C ILE A 278 -2.67 4.25 -11.09
N ILE A 279 -3.78 3.62 -11.40
CA ILE A 279 -3.87 2.18 -11.57
C ILE A 279 -4.11 1.92 -13.06
N ILE A 280 -3.28 1.07 -13.64
CA ILE A 280 -3.43 0.55 -15.00
C ILE A 280 -3.93 -0.88 -14.87
N PRO A 281 -5.24 -1.14 -15.06
CA PRO A 281 -5.80 -2.47 -14.95
C PRO A 281 -5.18 -3.42 -15.96
N GLN A 282 -4.93 -4.66 -15.56
CA GLN A 282 -4.29 -5.70 -16.36
C GLN A 282 -4.91 -5.86 -17.75
N ASN A 283 -6.24 -5.81 -17.84
CA ASN A 283 -7.00 -5.99 -19.08
C ASN A 283 -6.76 -4.87 -20.11
N GLN A 284 -6.36 -3.67 -19.66
CA GLN A 284 -6.09 -2.53 -20.52
C GLN A 284 -4.78 -2.65 -21.28
N VAL A 285 -3.86 -3.49 -20.80
CA VAL A 285 -2.49 -3.63 -21.32
C VAL A 285 -2.11 -5.09 -21.58
N ASN A 286 -3.10 -5.98 -21.66
CA ASN A 286 -2.95 -7.41 -21.95
C ASN A 286 -1.96 -8.10 -21.00
N ARG A 287 -2.14 -7.91 -19.70
CA ARG A 287 -1.32 -8.50 -18.62
C ARG A 287 -2.17 -9.32 -17.67
N LYS A 288 -1.52 -10.05 -16.75
CA LYS A 288 -2.15 -10.78 -15.63
C LYS A 288 -2.18 -9.99 -14.33
N HIS A 289 -1.36 -8.92 -14.23
CA HIS A 289 -1.26 -8.08 -13.05
C HIS A 289 -1.32 -6.62 -13.44
N ASP A 290 -1.89 -5.81 -12.54
CA ASP A 290 -1.98 -4.36 -12.70
C ASP A 290 -0.62 -3.69 -12.64
N ILE A 291 -0.52 -2.51 -13.24
CA ILE A 291 0.62 -1.62 -13.07
C ILE A 291 0.17 -0.45 -12.19
N TYR A 292 0.97 -0.14 -11.17
CA TYR A 292 0.70 0.92 -10.22
C TYR A 292 1.67 2.08 -10.44
N VAL A 293 1.14 3.31 -10.38
CA VAL A 293 1.94 4.53 -10.33
C VAL A 293 1.57 5.30 -9.08
N CYS A 294 2.56 5.58 -8.24
CA CYS A 294 2.46 6.41 -7.06
C CYS A 294 3.29 7.67 -7.30
N MET A 295 2.71 8.84 -7.31
CA MET A 295 3.42 10.09 -7.46
C MET A 295 3.23 10.98 -6.25
N ILE A 296 4.35 11.43 -5.70
CA ILE A 296 4.48 12.39 -4.59
C ILE A 296 5.49 13.45 -4.99
N SER A 297 5.52 14.57 -4.28
CA SER A 297 6.34 15.71 -4.69
C SER A 297 6.90 16.51 -3.51
N TYR A 298 7.48 17.65 -3.82
CA TYR A 298 7.87 18.65 -2.85
C TYR A 298 6.75 19.03 -1.86
N ALA A 299 5.48 18.89 -2.26
CA ALA A 299 4.33 19.18 -1.41
C ALA A 299 4.21 18.23 -0.20
N HIS A 300 4.86 17.07 -0.25
CA HIS A 300 5.00 16.11 0.86
C HIS A 300 6.39 16.16 1.52
N ASN A 301 7.22 17.14 1.17
CA ASN A 301 8.60 17.27 1.66
C ASN A 301 9.49 16.04 1.35
N VAL A 302 9.24 15.39 0.21
CA VAL A 302 10.00 14.21 -0.24
C VAL A 302 10.90 14.50 -1.43
N ALA A 303 10.76 15.66 -2.05
CA ALA A 303 11.56 16.14 -3.18
C ALA A 303 11.87 17.62 -3.03
N ALA A 304 12.88 18.10 -3.77
CA ALA A 304 13.18 19.53 -3.88
C ALA A 304 12.01 20.29 -4.52
N GLN A 305 11.94 21.60 -4.25
CA GLN A 305 10.88 22.46 -4.79
C GLN A 305 10.78 22.34 -6.31
N GLY A 306 9.55 22.16 -6.80
CA GLY A 306 9.26 21.98 -8.23
C GLY A 306 9.59 20.59 -8.78
N LYS A 307 9.99 19.65 -7.93
CA LYS A 307 10.31 18.27 -8.32
C LYS A 307 9.22 17.30 -7.87
N TYR A 308 9.06 16.24 -8.68
CA TYR A 308 8.07 15.19 -8.52
C TYR A 308 8.77 13.84 -8.56
N VAL A 309 8.34 12.93 -7.71
CA VAL A 309 8.84 11.55 -7.68
C VAL A 309 7.69 10.61 -7.98
N ALA A 310 7.76 9.94 -9.12
CA ALA A 310 6.81 8.90 -9.47
C ALA A 310 7.49 7.53 -9.37
N ILE A 311 6.80 6.56 -8.78
CA ILE A 311 7.28 5.19 -8.72
C ILE A 311 6.28 4.31 -9.46
N VAL A 312 6.76 3.63 -10.48
CA VAL A 312 6.03 2.63 -11.24
C VAL A 312 6.35 1.26 -10.68
N SER A 313 5.35 0.44 -10.41
CA SER A 313 5.54 -0.92 -9.90
C SER A 313 4.56 -1.91 -10.51
N THR A 314 5.05 -3.12 -10.79
CA THR A 314 4.21 -4.26 -11.20
C THR A 314 4.90 -5.57 -10.88
N THR A 315 4.12 -6.64 -10.82
CA THR A 315 4.64 -8.01 -10.76
C THR A 315 5.23 -8.37 -12.12
N VAL A 316 6.42 -8.94 -12.13
CA VAL A 316 7.12 -9.36 -13.36
C VAL A 316 6.47 -10.60 -13.93
N GLU A 317 6.18 -10.59 -15.23
CA GLU A 317 5.55 -11.71 -15.96
C GLU A 317 6.42 -12.25 -17.12
N THR A 318 7.44 -11.49 -17.55
CA THR A 318 8.29 -11.79 -18.72
C THR A 318 9.76 -11.63 -18.41
N ASP A 319 10.61 -12.05 -19.34
CA ASP A 319 12.06 -11.88 -19.25
C ASP A 319 12.54 -10.43 -19.52
N ASN A 320 11.62 -9.54 -19.89
CA ASN A 320 11.91 -8.12 -20.13
C ASN A 320 11.03 -7.19 -19.28
N PRO A 321 11.29 -7.09 -17.97
CA PRO A 321 10.45 -6.33 -17.03
C PRO A 321 10.34 -4.84 -17.35
N GLU A 322 11.37 -4.22 -17.93
CA GLU A 322 11.32 -2.79 -18.29
C GLU A 322 10.29 -2.50 -19.39
N MET A 323 10.10 -3.44 -20.33
CA MET A 323 9.06 -3.30 -21.35
C MET A 323 7.66 -3.45 -20.78
N GLU A 324 7.50 -4.19 -19.70
CA GLU A 324 6.21 -4.39 -19.04
C GLU A 324 5.65 -3.09 -18.46
N VAL A 325 6.50 -2.19 -18.00
CA VAL A 325 6.10 -0.90 -17.40
C VAL A 325 6.02 0.25 -18.42
N LYS A 326 6.28 -0.01 -19.69
CA LYS A 326 6.23 1.01 -20.76
C LYS A 326 4.94 1.82 -20.78
N PRO A 327 3.73 1.25 -20.65
CA PRO A 327 2.50 2.04 -20.65
C PRO A 327 2.45 3.10 -19.53
N ALA A 328 3.00 2.79 -18.37
CA ALA A 328 3.11 3.73 -17.27
C ALA A 328 4.21 4.77 -17.52
N MET A 329 5.35 4.36 -18.05
CA MET A 329 6.46 5.28 -18.35
C MET A 329 6.06 6.36 -19.35
N GLU A 330 5.28 6.01 -20.36
CA GLU A 330 4.75 6.96 -21.35
C GLU A 330 3.87 8.06 -20.73
N LEU A 331 3.18 7.78 -19.62
CA LEU A 331 2.40 8.77 -18.87
C LEU A 331 3.28 9.79 -18.12
N LEU A 332 4.52 9.42 -17.80
CA LEU A 332 5.40 10.21 -16.96
C LEU A 332 6.35 11.13 -17.75
N GLU A 333 6.50 10.92 -19.04
CA GLU A 333 7.48 11.66 -19.85
C GLU A 333 7.23 13.18 -19.90
N PRO A 334 8.31 13.99 -19.94
CA PRO A 334 9.73 13.62 -19.88
C PRO A 334 10.21 13.31 -18.45
N VAL A 335 11.01 12.24 -18.32
CA VAL A 335 11.66 11.84 -17.04
C VAL A 335 13.10 12.32 -17.05
N GLU A 336 13.51 13.08 -16.03
CA GLU A 336 14.88 13.58 -15.90
C GLU A 336 15.87 12.47 -15.49
N GLN A 337 15.46 11.63 -14.54
CA GLN A 337 16.28 10.54 -14.03
C GLN A 337 15.38 9.37 -13.63
N LYS A 338 15.79 8.16 -14.00
CA LYS A 338 15.13 6.94 -13.57
C LYS A 338 16.08 5.99 -12.83
N PHE A 339 15.54 5.24 -11.88
CA PHE A 339 16.24 4.18 -11.14
C PHE A 339 15.41 2.91 -11.22
N VAL A 340 15.95 1.87 -11.81
CA VAL A 340 15.25 0.60 -12.04
C VAL A 340 15.69 -0.43 -11.01
N SER A 341 14.76 -1.07 -10.35
CA SER A 341 15.00 -2.16 -9.40
C SER A 341 14.09 -3.33 -9.70
N ILE A 342 14.68 -4.51 -9.84
CA ILE A 342 13.96 -5.79 -9.93
C ILE A 342 14.30 -6.57 -8.68
N SER A 343 13.29 -6.94 -7.91
CA SER A 343 13.46 -7.57 -6.60
C SER A 343 12.68 -8.89 -6.54
N ASP A 344 13.32 -9.93 -6.04
CA ASP A 344 12.65 -11.18 -5.75
C ASP A 344 11.66 -11.03 -4.59
N GLN A 345 10.53 -11.70 -4.70
CA GLN A 345 9.56 -11.82 -3.63
C GLN A 345 9.69 -13.18 -2.96
N TYR A 346 9.69 -13.17 -1.63
CA TYR A 346 9.80 -14.35 -0.81
C TYR A 346 8.63 -14.47 0.17
N ALA A 347 8.22 -15.71 0.40
CA ALA A 347 7.27 -16.06 1.45
C ALA A 347 7.93 -17.07 2.40
N PRO A 348 7.62 -17.02 3.71
CA PRO A 348 8.14 -18.00 4.66
C PRO A 348 7.58 -19.39 4.38
N THR A 349 8.42 -20.42 4.52
CA THR A 349 8.01 -21.84 4.50
C THR A 349 7.69 -22.34 5.89
N ASP A 350 8.25 -21.72 6.92
CA ASP A 350 8.02 -22.00 8.33
C ASP A 350 7.03 -20.98 8.92
N MET A 351 5.98 -21.47 9.55
CA MET A 351 4.96 -20.64 10.20
C MET A 351 5.36 -20.16 11.62
N GLY A 352 6.48 -20.62 12.13
CA GLY A 352 7.09 -20.14 13.37
C GLY A 352 6.66 -20.83 14.66
N ALA A 353 5.71 -21.76 14.64
CA ALA A 353 5.19 -22.41 15.84
C ALA A 353 6.27 -23.18 16.63
N GLU A 354 7.17 -23.88 15.93
CA GLU A 354 8.26 -24.64 16.54
C GLU A 354 9.50 -23.78 16.79
N SER A 355 9.94 -23.05 15.78
CA SER A 355 11.16 -22.23 15.83
C SER A 355 11.03 -20.95 16.66
N GLN A 356 9.81 -20.46 16.88
CA GLN A 356 9.49 -19.16 17.45
C GLN A 356 10.08 -17.97 16.65
N ILE A 357 10.31 -18.19 15.35
CA ILE A 357 10.72 -17.17 14.38
C ILE A 357 9.55 -16.90 13.43
N PHE A 358 9.10 -15.66 13.42
CA PHE A 358 7.95 -15.22 12.63
C PHE A 358 8.42 -14.27 11.54
N MET A 359 8.51 -14.80 10.30
CA MET A 359 8.96 -14.01 9.15
C MET A 359 7.79 -13.33 8.47
N SER A 360 8.02 -12.09 8.03
CA SER A 360 7.12 -11.37 7.14
C SER A 360 7.24 -11.88 5.70
N ARG A 361 6.27 -11.51 4.86
CA ARG A 361 6.39 -11.63 3.40
C ARG A 361 7.16 -10.44 2.84
N THR A 362 7.73 -10.59 1.65
CA THR A 362 8.27 -9.46 0.89
C THR A 362 7.12 -8.59 0.39
N TYR A 363 7.31 -7.26 0.37
CA TYR A 363 6.31 -6.32 -0.15
C TYR A 363 5.99 -6.57 -1.62
N ASP A 364 4.71 -6.58 -1.94
CA ASP A 364 4.18 -6.72 -3.29
C ASP A 364 4.28 -5.42 -4.11
N ALA A 365 3.77 -5.44 -5.34
CA ALA A 365 3.78 -4.29 -6.24
C ALA A 365 2.72 -3.23 -5.92
N THR A 366 1.76 -3.50 -5.03
CA THR A 366 0.67 -2.57 -4.72
C THR A 366 1.19 -1.28 -4.07
N THR A 367 0.49 -0.19 -4.31
CA THR A 367 0.80 1.15 -3.78
C THR A 367 -0.09 1.55 -2.60
N HIS A 368 -0.65 0.59 -1.88
CA HIS A 368 -1.44 0.78 -0.66
C HIS A 368 -1.03 -0.22 0.43
N PHE A 369 -1.37 0.06 1.69
CA PHE A 369 -0.94 -0.74 2.84
C PHE A 369 -1.83 -1.93 3.18
N GLU A 370 -2.97 -2.14 2.51
CA GLU A 370 -3.94 -3.15 2.93
C GLU A 370 -3.34 -4.57 2.97
N THR A 371 -2.62 -4.98 1.92
CA THR A 371 -1.95 -6.29 1.90
C THR A 371 -0.83 -6.43 2.94
N THR A 372 -0.16 -5.32 3.25
CA THR A 372 0.86 -5.29 4.31
C THR A 372 0.23 -5.47 5.70
N CYS A 373 -0.94 -4.85 5.93
CA CYS A 373 -1.68 -5.02 7.18
C CYS A 373 -2.20 -6.45 7.36
N ASP A 374 -2.56 -7.12 6.27
CA ASP A 374 -2.94 -8.54 6.31
C ASP A 374 -1.76 -9.42 6.75
N ASP A 375 -0.54 -9.15 6.25
CA ASP A 375 0.68 -9.84 6.70
C ASP A 375 0.98 -9.57 8.18
N ILE A 376 0.81 -8.34 8.64
CA ILE A 376 0.97 -7.96 10.07
C ILE A 376 0.00 -8.75 10.95
N LYS A 377 -1.27 -8.84 10.56
CA LYS A 377 -2.28 -9.62 11.32
C LYS A 377 -1.97 -11.11 11.31
N ASP A 378 -1.49 -11.63 10.19
CA ASP A 378 -1.05 -13.02 10.08
C ASP A 378 0.14 -13.31 11.02
N ILE A 379 1.14 -12.45 11.07
CA ILE A 379 2.26 -12.55 12.02
C ILE A 379 1.75 -12.54 13.46
N TYR A 380 0.85 -11.60 13.79
CA TYR A 380 0.24 -11.51 15.12
C TYR A 380 -0.46 -12.82 15.51
N LYS A 381 -1.28 -13.37 14.61
CA LYS A 381 -1.98 -14.64 14.83
C LYS A 381 -1.01 -15.79 15.03
N ARG A 382 0.05 -15.90 14.22
CA ARG A 382 1.07 -16.95 14.38
C ARG A 382 1.82 -16.86 15.70
N MET A 383 2.08 -15.64 16.19
CA MET A 383 2.79 -15.40 17.46
C MET A 383 1.93 -15.65 18.68
N THR A 384 0.65 -15.24 18.65
CA THR A 384 -0.22 -15.22 19.83
C THR A 384 -1.21 -16.38 19.88
N GLY A 385 -1.46 -17.03 18.72
CA GLY A 385 -2.50 -18.04 18.56
C GLY A 385 -3.91 -17.48 18.44
N THR A 386 -4.08 -16.15 18.44
CA THR A 386 -5.38 -15.45 18.37
C THR A 386 -5.44 -14.48 17.20
N GLU A 387 -6.63 -14.30 16.64
CA GLU A 387 -6.85 -13.28 15.61
C GLU A 387 -6.63 -11.86 16.18
N PHE A 388 -6.14 -10.95 15.33
CA PHE A 388 -6.06 -9.55 15.68
C PHE A 388 -7.45 -8.92 15.63
N ASP A 389 -7.99 -8.51 16.77
CA ASP A 389 -9.29 -7.85 16.90
C ASP A 389 -9.12 -6.37 17.25
N PHE A 390 -9.53 -5.50 16.33
CA PHE A 390 -9.50 -4.05 16.55
C PHE A 390 -10.35 -3.60 17.73
N ALA A 391 -11.52 -4.23 17.96
CA ALA A 391 -12.40 -3.85 19.07
C ALA A 391 -11.78 -4.22 20.42
N GLU A 392 -11.12 -5.38 20.50
CA GLU A 392 -10.37 -5.79 21.69
C GLU A 392 -9.20 -4.84 21.98
N MET A 393 -8.45 -4.46 20.92
CA MET A 393 -7.33 -3.54 21.06
C MET A 393 -7.78 -2.14 21.49
N GLU A 394 -8.94 -1.68 21.03
CA GLU A 394 -9.51 -0.40 21.44
C GLU A 394 -9.95 -0.40 22.91
N ARG A 395 -10.52 -1.50 23.39
CA ARG A 395 -10.78 -1.68 24.83
C ARG A 395 -9.51 -1.66 25.65
N LYS A 396 -8.49 -2.43 25.27
CA LYS A 396 -7.17 -2.43 25.93
C LYS A 396 -6.50 -1.05 25.94
N LYS A 397 -6.67 -0.27 24.87
CA LYS A 397 -6.19 1.11 24.83
C LYS A 397 -6.79 1.95 25.95
N ASN A 398 -8.11 1.88 26.14
CA ASN A 398 -8.79 2.63 27.17
C ASN A 398 -8.33 2.20 28.58
N ASP A 399 -8.07 0.92 28.79
CA ASP A 399 -7.52 0.40 30.04
C ASP A 399 -6.08 0.90 30.31
N ILE A 400 -5.25 1.06 29.27
CA ILE A 400 -3.84 1.46 29.40
C ILE A 400 -3.69 2.99 29.51
N PHE A 401 -4.46 3.75 28.74
CA PHE A 401 -4.28 5.21 28.65
C PHE A 401 -5.27 6.01 29.51
N GLY A 402 -6.23 5.32 30.18
CA GLY A 402 -7.35 5.92 30.85
C GLY A 402 -8.37 6.53 29.89
N ASP A 403 -9.60 6.67 30.33
CA ASP A 403 -10.59 7.50 29.62
C ASP A 403 -10.12 8.95 29.63
N VAL A 404 -9.50 9.38 28.55
CA VAL A 404 -9.29 10.82 28.27
C VAL A 404 -10.56 11.38 27.63
N ALA A 405 -11.69 11.11 28.27
CA ALA A 405 -12.92 11.83 28.09
C ALA A 405 -13.16 12.60 29.39
N ASP A 406 -13.01 13.91 29.35
CA ASP A 406 -13.24 14.92 30.38
C ASP A 406 -11.96 15.57 30.94
N GLN A 407 -11.29 16.35 30.08
CA GLN A 407 -10.70 17.64 30.47
C GLN A 407 -10.76 18.63 29.32
#